data_944913266b7d84c5065f09a4f6e63179
#
_entry.id   944913266b7d84c5065f09a4f6e63179
#
_cell.length_a   1.000
_cell.length_b   1.000
_cell.length_c   1.000
_cell.angle_alpha   90.00
_cell.angle_beta   90.00
_cell.angle_gamma   90.00
#
_symmetry.space_group_name_H-M   'P 1'
#
loop_
_entity.id
_entity.type
_entity.pdbx_description
1 polymer ?
#
loop_
_entity_poly.entity_id
_entity_poly.type
_entity_poly.pdbx_seq_one_letter_code
_entity_poly.pdbx_strand_id
1 'polypeptide(L)'
;MQKRGISSEVIRQCLQAGIFYEARYHGEPVCVFVGKDDSGKAKFACMRSISGNLKKDVYGSDKGYNFCYPPQSPGSRHVAVFEAPIDALSHATLQELEGWKWNGYRLSLGGTSHVALTSFLERHPEIRRVTLYMDHDLAGFVNARKIKTMLHEDKRFRHIRVSVCLLYTSDAA
;
A
#
# COMPACT_ATOMS: atom_id res chain seq x y z
N MET A 1 14.64 5.40 -5.06
CA MET A 1 14.00 4.12 -4.70
C MET A 1 15.03 2.99 -4.56
N GLN A 2 15.93 2.77 -5.51
CA GLN A 2 16.99 1.74 -5.37
C GLN A 2 17.86 1.91 -4.11
N LYS A 3 18.18 3.15 -3.71
CA LYS A 3 18.87 3.42 -2.44
C LYS A 3 18.10 2.96 -1.18
N ARG A 4 16.79 2.70 -1.31
CA ARG A 4 15.93 2.13 -0.25
C ARG A 4 15.72 0.62 -0.42
N GLY A 5 16.54 -0.04 -1.25
CA GLY A 5 16.48 -1.48 -1.45
C GLY A 5 15.31 -1.98 -2.32
N ILE A 6 14.57 -1.10 -2.99
CA ILE A 6 13.51 -1.54 -3.91
C ILE A 6 14.13 -2.02 -5.21
N SER A 7 13.76 -3.24 -5.66
CA SER A 7 14.30 -3.84 -6.86
C SER A 7 13.94 -3.03 -8.12
N SER A 8 14.82 -3.07 -9.11
CA SER A 8 14.60 -2.39 -10.39
C SER A 8 13.40 -2.97 -11.14
N GLU A 9 13.13 -4.26 -10.97
CA GLU A 9 11.99 -4.93 -11.59
C GLU A 9 10.65 -4.43 -11.02
N VAL A 10 10.53 -4.34 -9.68
CA VAL A 10 9.34 -3.78 -9.02
C VAL A 10 9.12 -2.31 -9.44
N ILE A 11 10.18 -1.51 -9.50
CA ILE A 11 10.10 -0.13 -10.00
C ILE A 11 9.61 -0.09 -11.45
N ARG A 12 10.16 -0.92 -12.32
CA ARG A 12 9.78 -1.00 -13.74
C ARG A 12 8.29 -1.36 -13.89
N GLN A 13 7.80 -2.33 -13.13
CA GLN A 13 6.39 -2.73 -13.14
C GLN A 13 5.47 -1.58 -12.68
N CYS A 14 5.85 -0.83 -11.65
CA CYS A 14 5.11 0.35 -11.20
C CYS A 14 5.06 1.46 -12.26
N LEU A 15 6.18 1.71 -12.95
CA LEU A 15 6.25 2.69 -14.05
C LEU A 15 5.34 2.27 -15.21
N GLN A 16 5.41 1.00 -15.62
CA GLN A 16 4.56 0.46 -16.71
C GLN A 16 3.07 0.49 -16.36
N ALA A 17 2.71 0.21 -15.11
CA ALA A 17 1.35 0.30 -14.61
C ALA A 17 0.89 1.78 -14.43
N GLY A 18 1.80 2.74 -14.52
CA GLY A 18 1.51 4.16 -14.31
C GLY A 18 1.03 4.47 -12.89
N ILE A 19 1.50 3.68 -11.89
CA ILE A 19 1.19 3.89 -10.47
C ILE A 19 2.35 4.53 -9.70
N PHE A 20 3.47 4.77 -10.37
CA PHE A 20 4.66 5.40 -9.80
C PHE A 20 5.40 6.19 -10.88
N TYR A 21 5.93 7.38 -10.52
CA TYR A 21 6.86 8.15 -11.33
C TYR A 21 7.70 9.11 -10.49
N GLU A 22 8.75 9.65 -11.06
CA GLU A 22 9.55 10.72 -10.47
C GLU A 22 9.08 12.08 -11.01
N ALA A 23 9.07 13.08 -10.13
CA ALA A 23 8.69 14.46 -10.47
C ALA A 23 9.58 15.45 -9.71
N ARG A 24 9.37 16.74 -9.98
CA ARG A 24 9.93 17.83 -9.16
C ARG A 24 8.81 18.60 -8.48
N TYR A 25 8.95 18.81 -7.18
CA TYR A 25 8.03 19.61 -6.38
C TYR A 25 8.83 20.70 -5.68
N HIS A 26 8.55 21.97 -6.02
CA HIS A 26 9.35 23.13 -5.57
C HIS A 26 10.86 22.97 -5.78
N GLY A 27 11.26 22.39 -6.91
CA GLY A 27 12.67 22.15 -7.23
C GLY A 27 13.26 20.86 -6.65
N GLU A 28 12.62 20.22 -5.67
CA GLU A 28 13.07 18.97 -5.07
C GLU A 28 12.60 17.75 -5.88
N PRO A 29 13.47 16.74 -6.06
CA PRO A 29 13.06 15.47 -6.67
C PRO A 29 12.18 14.68 -5.71
N VAL A 30 11.03 14.23 -6.21
CA VAL A 30 10.05 13.46 -5.45
C VAL A 30 9.62 12.20 -6.20
N CYS A 31 9.30 11.16 -5.44
CA CYS A 31 8.57 10.01 -5.92
C CYS A 31 7.07 10.25 -5.76
N VAL A 32 6.30 10.01 -6.80
CA VAL A 32 4.85 10.13 -6.81
C VAL A 32 4.25 8.74 -6.90
N PHE A 33 3.42 8.40 -5.94
CA PHE A 33 2.64 7.16 -5.89
C PHE A 33 1.19 7.47 -6.24
N VAL A 34 0.63 6.75 -7.21
CA VAL A 34 -0.69 7.00 -7.77
C VAL A 34 -1.64 5.87 -7.41
N GLY A 35 -2.82 6.23 -6.93
CA GLY A 35 -3.95 5.33 -6.81
C GLY A 35 -4.95 5.56 -7.94
N LYS A 36 -5.45 4.47 -8.51
CA LYS A 36 -6.36 4.48 -9.66
C LYS A 36 -7.68 3.83 -9.33
N ASP A 37 -8.73 4.24 -10.05
CA ASP A 37 -9.99 3.50 -10.08
C ASP A 37 -9.93 2.32 -11.07
N ASP A 38 -11.01 1.55 -11.13
CA ASP A 38 -11.12 0.35 -11.98
C ASP A 38 -11.07 0.67 -13.48
N SER A 39 -11.30 1.93 -13.87
CA SER A 39 -11.12 2.40 -15.24
C SER A 39 -9.66 2.80 -15.57
N GLY A 40 -8.77 2.73 -14.59
CA GLY A 40 -7.38 3.15 -14.70
C GLY A 40 -7.16 4.66 -14.54
N LYS A 41 -8.21 5.42 -14.19
CA LYS A 41 -8.11 6.86 -13.96
C LYS A 41 -7.49 7.16 -12.59
N ALA A 42 -6.50 8.05 -12.55
CA ALA A 42 -5.91 8.51 -11.30
C ALA A 42 -6.94 9.25 -10.43
N LYS A 43 -7.08 8.82 -9.19
CA LYS A 43 -7.96 9.38 -8.16
C LYS A 43 -7.19 9.88 -6.94
N PHE A 44 -6.04 9.32 -6.69
CA PHE A 44 -5.17 9.64 -5.57
C PHE A 44 -3.73 9.78 -6.03
N ALA A 45 -3.00 10.69 -5.43
CA ALA A 45 -1.56 10.71 -5.52
C ALA A 45 -0.94 11.21 -4.23
N CYS A 46 0.21 10.66 -3.86
CA CYS A 46 1.03 11.19 -2.78
C CYS A 46 2.49 11.31 -3.21
N MET A 47 3.16 12.30 -2.65
CA MET A 47 4.56 12.60 -2.91
C MET A 47 5.42 12.24 -1.71
N ARG A 48 6.60 11.72 -1.99
CA ARG A 48 7.66 11.44 -1.01
C ARG A 48 8.97 11.98 -1.54
N SER A 49 9.68 12.79 -0.75
CA SER A 49 11.01 13.23 -1.11
C SER A 49 11.97 12.06 -1.29
N ILE A 50 12.89 12.17 -2.24
CA ILE A 50 13.97 11.19 -2.44
C ILE A 50 15.06 11.36 -1.40
N SER A 51 15.35 12.60 -0.99
CA SER A 51 16.48 12.94 -0.09
C SER A 51 16.08 13.70 1.17
N GLY A 52 14.81 14.12 1.28
CA GLY A 52 14.30 14.93 2.40
C GLY A 52 13.12 14.22 3.11
N ASN A 53 12.38 15.02 3.90
CA ASN A 53 11.29 14.54 4.75
C ASN A 53 9.88 14.80 4.18
N LEU A 54 9.76 15.26 2.93
CA LEU A 54 8.47 15.57 2.36
C LEU A 54 7.58 14.31 2.28
N LYS A 55 6.45 14.38 2.95
CA LYS A 55 5.35 13.40 2.89
C LYS A 55 4.06 14.19 2.69
N LYS A 56 3.49 14.16 1.49
CA LYS A 56 2.32 14.99 1.17
C LYS A 56 1.40 14.28 0.18
N ASP A 57 0.10 14.33 0.47
CA ASP A 57 -0.92 13.98 -0.51
C ASP A 57 -1.13 15.16 -1.48
N VAL A 58 -1.38 14.86 -2.74
CA VAL A 58 -1.71 15.87 -3.75
C VAL A 58 -3.11 16.39 -3.46
N TYR A 59 -3.29 17.71 -3.59
CA TYR A 59 -4.59 18.35 -3.38
C TYR A 59 -5.66 17.73 -4.29
N GLY A 60 -6.86 17.51 -3.74
CA GLY A 60 -7.97 16.87 -4.46
C GLY A 60 -7.89 15.35 -4.57
N SER A 61 -6.91 14.72 -3.94
CA SER A 61 -6.81 13.25 -3.88
C SER A 61 -7.94 12.63 -3.06
N ASP A 62 -8.56 11.58 -3.62
CA ASP A 62 -9.52 10.73 -2.91
C ASP A 62 -8.79 9.60 -2.18
N LYS A 63 -8.78 9.65 -0.85
CA LYS A 63 -8.09 8.66 -0.01
C LYS A 63 -8.67 7.24 -0.11
N GLY A 64 -9.89 7.09 -0.60
CA GLY A 64 -10.48 5.79 -0.89
C GLY A 64 -9.78 5.02 -2.02
N TYR A 65 -8.98 5.71 -2.83
CA TYR A 65 -8.22 5.13 -3.94
C TYR A 65 -6.71 5.20 -3.71
N ASN A 66 -6.23 4.94 -2.52
CA ASN A 66 -4.80 5.01 -2.20
C ASN A 66 -3.96 4.07 -3.09
N PHE A 67 -2.63 4.24 -3.04
CA PHE A 67 -1.69 3.43 -3.81
C PHE A 67 -1.95 1.94 -3.60
N CYS A 68 -2.10 1.22 -4.71
CA CYS A 68 -2.27 -0.22 -4.71
C CYS A 68 -1.38 -0.85 -5.78
N TYR A 69 -0.45 -1.71 -5.36
CA TYR A 69 0.34 -2.53 -6.28
C TYR A 69 -0.48 -3.78 -6.62
N PRO A 70 -0.74 -4.06 -7.91
CA PRO A 70 -1.63 -5.12 -8.33
C PRO A 70 -1.05 -6.52 -8.09
N PRO A 71 -1.88 -7.58 -8.08
CA PRO A 71 -1.41 -8.96 -8.07
C PRO A 71 -0.77 -9.32 -9.41
N GLN A 72 0.09 -10.33 -9.40
CA GLN A 72 0.78 -10.82 -10.60
C GLN A 72 -0.18 -11.52 -11.60
N SER A 73 -1.27 -12.06 -11.12
CA SER A 73 -2.30 -12.71 -11.94
C SER A 73 -3.70 -12.34 -11.44
N PRO A 74 -4.70 -12.33 -12.35
CA PRO A 74 -6.08 -12.00 -11.98
C PRO A 74 -6.70 -13.00 -11.01
N GLY A 75 -7.80 -12.62 -10.36
CA GLY A 75 -8.58 -13.49 -9.47
C GLY A 75 -8.01 -13.61 -8.06
N SER A 76 -7.13 -12.73 -7.65
CA SER A 76 -6.64 -12.71 -6.27
C SER A 76 -7.77 -12.45 -5.28
N ARG A 77 -7.74 -13.19 -4.16
CA ARG A 77 -8.66 -13.02 -3.03
C ARG A 77 -7.94 -12.54 -1.77
N HIS A 78 -6.74 -12.01 -1.92
CA HIS A 78 -5.89 -11.59 -0.82
C HIS A 78 -5.41 -10.16 -1.03
N VAL A 79 -5.50 -9.33 0.01
CA VAL A 79 -4.87 -8.02 0.07
C VAL A 79 -3.94 -7.94 1.28
N ALA A 80 -2.71 -7.54 1.04
CA ALA A 80 -1.75 -7.11 2.04
C ALA A 80 -1.86 -5.59 2.19
N VAL A 81 -1.97 -5.12 3.42
CA VAL A 81 -2.20 -3.72 3.76
C VAL A 81 -1.00 -3.17 4.50
N PHE A 82 -0.51 -2.03 4.08
CA PHE A 82 0.71 -1.37 4.57
C PHE A 82 0.42 0.07 4.98
N GLU A 83 1.20 0.63 5.88
CA GLU A 83 1.05 2.02 6.29
C GLU A 83 1.48 3.00 5.20
N ALA A 84 2.55 2.69 4.46
CA ALA A 84 3.04 3.53 3.37
C ALA A 84 3.26 2.75 2.05
N PRO A 85 3.26 3.45 0.90
CA PRO A 85 3.51 2.82 -0.40
C PRO A 85 4.87 2.14 -0.50
N ILE A 86 5.88 2.68 0.20
CA ILE A 86 7.24 2.13 0.18
C ILE A 86 7.29 0.71 0.79
N ASP A 87 6.50 0.46 1.84
CA ASP A 87 6.46 -0.85 2.52
C ASP A 87 5.81 -1.89 1.61
N ALA A 88 4.77 -1.50 0.86
CA ALA A 88 4.17 -2.33 -0.18
C ALA A 88 5.19 -2.74 -1.26
N LEU A 89 6.05 -1.81 -1.69
CA LEU A 89 7.11 -2.09 -2.66
C LEU A 89 8.26 -2.92 -2.06
N SER A 90 8.60 -2.70 -0.80
CA SER A 90 9.57 -3.52 -0.07
C SER A 90 9.12 -4.97 0.01
N HIS A 91 7.85 -5.20 0.37
CA HIS A 91 7.26 -6.54 0.37
C HIS A 91 7.27 -7.20 -1.01
N ALA A 92 7.00 -6.44 -2.09
CA ALA A 92 7.08 -6.95 -3.45
C ALA A 92 8.52 -7.33 -3.83
N THR A 93 9.50 -6.51 -3.43
CA THR A 93 10.91 -6.76 -3.64
C THR A 93 11.40 -8.01 -2.91
N LEU A 94 11.03 -8.18 -1.64
CA LEU A 94 11.35 -9.38 -0.86
C LEU A 94 10.77 -10.63 -1.51
N GLN A 95 9.53 -10.57 -2.00
CA GLN A 95 8.94 -11.69 -2.72
C GLN A 95 9.75 -12.05 -3.97
N GLU A 96 10.21 -11.06 -4.72
CA GLU A 96 11.03 -11.29 -5.91
C GLU A 96 12.37 -11.93 -5.55
N LEU A 97 13.07 -11.37 -4.56
CA LEU A 97 14.40 -11.82 -4.15
C LEU A 97 14.39 -13.24 -3.55
N GLU A 98 13.38 -13.56 -2.77
CA GLU A 98 13.27 -14.86 -2.08
C GLU A 98 12.50 -15.90 -2.92
N GLY A 99 11.88 -15.50 -4.02
CA GLY A 99 11.20 -16.39 -4.96
C GLY A 99 9.93 -17.05 -4.42
N TRP A 100 9.35 -16.52 -3.30
CA TRP A 100 8.11 -17.10 -2.78
C TRP A 100 6.89 -16.75 -3.61
N LYS A 101 6.03 -17.74 -3.78
CA LYS A 101 4.81 -17.59 -4.57
C LYS A 101 3.71 -16.95 -3.74
N TRP A 102 3.39 -15.70 -4.04
CA TRP A 102 2.28 -14.99 -3.43
C TRP A 102 1.58 -14.14 -4.48
N ASN A 103 0.26 -14.25 -4.56
CA ASN A 103 -0.55 -13.47 -5.49
C ASN A 103 -1.62 -12.70 -4.72
N GLY A 104 -1.40 -11.42 -4.53
CA GLY A 104 -2.31 -10.55 -3.81
C GLY A 104 -2.10 -9.09 -4.17
N TYR A 105 -3.07 -8.28 -3.80
CA TYR A 105 -2.96 -6.83 -3.84
C TYR A 105 -2.09 -6.34 -2.69
N ARG A 106 -1.32 -5.27 -2.91
CA ARG A 106 -0.59 -4.56 -1.85
C ARG A 106 -1.11 -3.14 -1.78
N LEU A 107 -1.97 -2.89 -0.80
CA LEU A 107 -2.65 -1.61 -0.59
C LEU A 107 -1.92 -0.80 0.48
N SER A 108 -1.65 0.47 0.20
CA SER A 108 -1.20 1.44 1.20
C SER A 108 -2.39 2.16 1.82
N LEU A 109 -2.35 2.36 3.14
CA LEU A 109 -3.30 3.24 3.84
C LEU A 109 -2.94 4.72 3.68
N GLY A 110 -1.66 5.03 3.42
CA GLY A 110 -1.15 6.40 3.42
C GLY A 110 -1.16 7.04 4.82
N GLY A 111 -1.06 6.23 5.86
CA GLY A 111 -1.14 6.60 7.28
C GLY A 111 -2.00 5.61 8.08
N THR A 112 -2.68 6.10 9.11
CA THR A 112 -3.45 5.26 10.05
C THR A 112 -4.95 5.17 9.75
N SER A 113 -5.44 5.81 8.68
CA SER A 113 -6.85 5.79 8.30
C SER A 113 -7.22 4.51 7.55
N HIS A 114 -8.32 3.88 7.93
CA HIS A 114 -8.83 2.67 7.25
C HIS A 114 -9.68 2.96 5.99
N VAL A 115 -9.87 4.22 5.61
CA VAL A 115 -10.73 4.62 4.48
C VAL A 115 -10.30 3.93 3.17
N ALA A 116 -9.00 3.86 2.90
CA ALA A 116 -8.49 3.18 1.70
C ALA A 116 -8.86 1.70 1.67
N LEU A 117 -8.74 1.00 2.80
CA LEU A 117 -9.08 -0.42 2.91
C LEU A 117 -10.58 -0.65 2.76
N THR A 118 -11.41 0.13 3.44
CA THR A 118 -12.88 0.01 3.36
C THR A 118 -13.36 0.20 1.93
N SER A 119 -12.92 1.29 1.28
CA SER A 119 -13.27 1.59 -0.09
C SER A 119 -12.74 0.53 -1.09
N PHE A 120 -11.54 -0.01 -0.83
CA PHE A 120 -10.98 -1.11 -1.63
C PHE A 120 -11.84 -2.38 -1.51
N LEU A 121 -12.22 -2.79 -0.30
CA LEU A 121 -13.03 -3.99 -0.06
C LEU A 121 -14.44 -3.89 -0.62
N GLU A 122 -15.02 -2.69 -0.66
CA GLU A 122 -16.32 -2.45 -1.32
C GLU A 122 -16.25 -2.67 -2.84
N ARG A 123 -15.14 -2.28 -3.48
CA ARG A 123 -14.93 -2.50 -4.91
C ARG A 123 -14.45 -3.93 -5.25
N HIS A 124 -13.90 -4.65 -4.26
CA HIS A 124 -13.36 -6.00 -4.42
C HIS A 124 -14.06 -7.02 -3.52
N PRO A 125 -15.36 -7.32 -3.79
CA PRO A 125 -16.15 -8.24 -2.95
C PRO A 125 -15.64 -9.69 -2.98
N GLU A 126 -14.74 -10.02 -3.91
CA GLU A 126 -14.08 -11.32 -4.00
C GLU A 126 -13.00 -11.54 -2.92
N ILE A 127 -12.53 -10.49 -2.25
CA ILE A 127 -11.48 -10.59 -1.21
C ILE A 127 -11.98 -11.44 -0.04
N ARG A 128 -11.13 -12.36 0.41
CA ARG A 128 -11.39 -13.29 1.54
C ARG A 128 -10.34 -13.22 2.62
N ARG A 129 -9.17 -12.63 2.32
CA ARG A 129 -8.06 -12.48 3.26
C ARG A 129 -7.49 -11.08 3.23
N VAL A 130 -7.31 -10.51 4.42
CA VAL A 130 -6.60 -9.26 4.66
C VAL A 130 -5.44 -9.56 5.59
N THR A 131 -4.22 -9.25 5.20
CA THR A 131 -3.05 -9.29 6.08
C THR A 131 -2.60 -7.86 6.32
N LEU A 132 -2.62 -7.45 7.58
CA LEU A 132 -2.18 -6.12 8.01
C LEU A 132 -0.68 -6.19 8.32
N TYR A 133 0.13 -5.51 7.53
CA TYR A 133 1.55 -5.31 7.75
C TYR A 133 1.75 -3.90 8.31
N MET A 134 1.86 -3.82 9.64
CA MET A 134 1.97 -2.56 10.37
C MET A 134 3.34 -2.43 11.01
N ASP A 135 3.77 -1.20 11.26
CA ASP A 135 5.02 -0.94 11.97
C ASP A 135 5.01 -1.57 13.36
N HIS A 136 6.15 -2.07 13.80
CA HIS A 136 6.30 -2.71 15.12
C HIS A 136 6.47 -1.65 16.22
N ASP A 137 5.47 -0.76 16.30
CA ASP A 137 5.39 0.27 17.32
C ASP A 137 3.97 0.34 17.92
N LEU A 138 3.79 1.19 18.93
CA LEU A 138 2.50 1.33 19.60
C LEU A 138 1.40 1.81 18.63
N ALA A 139 1.73 2.69 17.69
CA ALA A 139 0.77 3.22 16.72
C ALA A 139 0.31 2.13 15.75
N GLY A 140 1.23 1.32 15.23
CA GLY A 140 0.93 0.18 14.36
C GLY A 140 0.08 -0.88 15.06
N PHE A 141 0.38 -1.21 16.34
CA PHE A 141 -0.45 -2.11 17.15
C PHE A 141 -1.88 -1.59 17.32
N VAL A 142 -2.02 -0.32 17.70
CA VAL A 142 -3.34 0.32 17.90
C VAL A 142 -4.11 0.35 16.58
N ASN A 143 -3.44 0.68 15.48
CA ASN A 143 -4.05 0.74 14.15
C ASN A 143 -4.50 -0.64 13.68
N ALA A 144 -3.65 -1.67 13.79
CA ALA A 144 -4.00 -3.05 13.46
C ALA A 144 -5.25 -3.52 14.23
N ARG A 145 -5.30 -3.23 15.54
CA ARG A 145 -6.45 -3.58 16.38
C ARG A 145 -7.72 -2.87 15.92
N LYS A 146 -7.65 -1.57 15.65
CA LYS A 146 -8.80 -0.78 15.15
C LYS A 146 -9.35 -1.35 13.85
N ILE A 147 -8.48 -1.62 12.89
CA ILE A 147 -8.87 -2.17 11.58
C ILE A 147 -9.49 -3.56 11.76
N LYS A 148 -8.87 -4.44 12.55
CA LYS A 148 -9.39 -5.78 12.82
C LYS A 148 -10.79 -5.74 13.47
N THR A 149 -10.98 -4.88 14.46
CA THR A 149 -12.28 -4.67 15.12
C THR A 149 -13.32 -4.15 14.11
N MET A 150 -13.00 -3.13 13.34
CA MET A 150 -13.89 -2.56 12.33
C MET A 150 -14.34 -3.62 11.31
N LEU A 151 -13.41 -4.41 10.77
CA LEU A 151 -13.74 -5.47 9.79
C LEU A 151 -14.59 -6.58 10.41
N HIS A 152 -14.43 -6.88 11.70
CA HIS A 152 -15.22 -7.88 12.40
C HIS A 152 -16.64 -7.40 12.72
N GLU A 153 -16.79 -6.14 13.09
CA GLU A 153 -18.09 -5.54 13.45
C GLU A 153 -18.95 -5.19 12.24
N ASP A 154 -18.33 -4.79 11.13
CA ASP A 154 -19.04 -4.46 9.91
C ASP A 154 -19.58 -5.72 9.20
N LYS A 155 -20.90 -5.84 9.12
CA LYS A 155 -21.57 -6.98 8.51
C LYS A 155 -21.12 -7.26 7.07
N ARG A 156 -20.71 -6.24 6.33
CA ARG A 156 -20.23 -6.36 4.94
C ARG A 156 -18.94 -7.16 4.83
N PHE A 157 -18.09 -7.12 5.87
CA PHE A 157 -16.72 -7.66 5.85
C PHE A 157 -16.50 -8.87 6.77
N ARG A 158 -17.52 -9.34 7.48
CA ARG A 158 -17.44 -10.49 8.41
C ARG A 158 -16.92 -11.79 7.79
N HIS A 159 -17.03 -11.93 6.48
CA HIS A 159 -16.55 -13.09 5.74
C HIS A 159 -15.03 -13.07 5.51
N ILE A 160 -14.36 -11.96 5.82
CA ILE A 160 -12.94 -11.75 5.59
C ILE A 160 -12.13 -12.26 6.79
N ARG A 161 -11.13 -13.08 6.51
CA ARG A 161 -10.12 -13.46 7.51
C ARG A 161 -9.06 -12.39 7.62
N VAL A 162 -8.80 -11.90 8.82
CA VAL A 162 -7.82 -10.85 9.10
C VAL A 162 -6.66 -11.44 9.89
N SER A 163 -5.44 -11.30 9.38
CA SER A 163 -4.18 -11.58 10.07
C SER A 163 -3.37 -10.32 10.25
N VAL A 164 -2.49 -10.29 11.24
CA VAL A 164 -1.58 -9.17 11.52
C VAL A 164 -0.15 -9.68 11.49
N CYS A 165 0.70 -8.98 10.76
CA CYS A 165 2.14 -9.15 10.73
C CYS A 165 2.78 -7.82 11.10
N LEU A 166 3.64 -7.80 12.11
CA LEU A 166 4.33 -6.59 12.53
C LEU A 166 5.68 -6.53 11.83
N LEU A 167 5.92 -5.42 11.17
CA LEU A 167 7.18 -5.16 10.46
C LEU A 167 8.18 -4.55 11.45
N TYR A 168 9.32 -5.22 11.62
CA TYR A 168 10.47 -4.57 12.24
C TYR A 168 11.04 -3.59 11.23
N THR A 169 10.64 -2.32 11.33
CA THR A 169 11.32 -1.26 10.62
C THR A 169 12.65 -1.02 11.32
N SER A 170 13.75 -1.17 10.62
CA SER A 170 15.05 -0.75 11.10
C SER A 170 15.13 0.79 11.04
N ASP A 171 14.47 1.48 11.96
CA ASP A 171 14.81 2.86 12.28
C ASP A 171 16.07 2.87 13.14
N ALA A 172 17.14 2.38 12.56
CA ALA A 172 18.45 2.44 13.15
C ALA A 172 19.43 2.86 12.04
N ALA A 173 19.52 4.17 11.82
CA ALA A 173 20.76 4.94 11.56
C ALA A 173 20.39 6.36 11.12
#